data_8523fba4071222fb2e129ce9b5121850
#
_entry.id   8523fba4071222fb2e129ce9b5121850
#
_cell.length_a   1.000
_cell.length_b   1.000
_cell.length_c   1.000
_cell.angle_alpha   90.00
_cell.angle_beta   90.00
_cell.angle_gamma   90.00
#
_symmetry.space_group_name_H-M   'P 1'
#
loop_
_entity.id
_entity.type
_entity.pdbx_description
1 polymer ?
#
loop_
_entity_poly.entity_id
_entity_poly.type
_entity_poly.pdbx_seq_one_letter_code
_entity_poly.pdbx_strand_id
1 'polypeptide(L)'
;MKPSDQLKQTYSILKNEKWLPTPLLSSRIGYKLNSEIGLKREDCSPIGSFKLRGGLTAMSSNKDSLKNSPVYVASAGNYGLAIAEAGRRFGVAVTVFVSKNANPSKV
;
A
#
# COMPACT_ATOMS: atom_id res chain seq x y z
N MET A 1 -21.83 -2.19 -2.77
CA MET A 1 -21.36 -1.38 -1.58
C MET A 1 -21.14 0.06 -2.02
N LYS A 2 -21.65 1.03 -1.25
CA LYS A 2 -21.43 2.45 -1.56
C LYS A 2 -19.93 2.80 -1.34
N PRO A 3 -19.35 3.73 -2.11
CA PRO A 3 -17.93 4.15 -1.93
C PRO A 3 -17.59 4.60 -0.50
N SER A 4 -18.56 5.24 0.18
CA SER A 4 -18.41 5.65 1.58
C SER A 4 -18.21 4.48 2.55
N ASP A 5 -18.87 3.35 2.29
CA ASP A 5 -18.80 2.17 3.14
C ASP A 5 -17.49 1.42 2.91
N GLN A 6 -17.00 1.39 1.67
CA GLN A 6 -15.68 0.86 1.33
C GLN A 6 -14.57 1.66 2.03
N LEU A 7 -14.67 2.98 2.03
CA LEU A 7 -13.70 3.84 2.71
C LEU A 7 -13.68 3.60 4.23
N LYS A 8 -14.85 3.48 4.87
CA LYS A 8 -14.96 3.16 6.29
C LYS A 8 -14.36 1.81 6.62
N GLN A 9 -14.65 0.79 5.81
CA GLN A 9 -14.08 -0.55 5.98
C GLN A 9 -12.56 -0.53 5.84
N THR A 10 -12.04 0.12 4.80
CA THR A 10 -10.59 0.28 4.58
C THR A 10 -9.93 0.99 5.76
N TYR A 11 -10.53 2.07 6.26
CA TYR A 11 -10.02 2.79 7.42
C TYR A 11 -9.95 1.92 8.67
N SER A 12 -11.00 1.13 8.93
CA SER A 12 -11.03 0.19 10.06
C SER A 12 -9.94 -0.86 9.96
N ILE A 13 -9.75 -1.45 8.77
CA ILE A 13 -8.67 -2.42 8.51
C ILE A 13 -7.32 -1.79 8.79
N LEU A 14 -7.03 -0.62 8.22
CA LEU A 14 -5.75 0.05 8.40
C LEU A 14 -5.47 0.40 9.86
N LYS A 15 -6.48 0.84 10.60
CA LYS A 15 -6.38 1.11 12.03
C LYS A 15 -6.01 -0.14 12.82
N ASN A 16 -6.65 -1.27 12.54
CA ASN A 16 -6.37 -2.55 13.19
C ASN A 16 -4.96 -3.05 12.89
N GLU A 17 -4.45 -2.78 11.69
CA GLU A 17 -3.08 -3.11 11.27
C GLU A 17 -2.03 -2.10 11.78
N LYS A 18 -2.39 -1.26 12.76
CA LYS A 18 -1.51 -0.23 13.35
C LYS A 18 -0.93 0.71 12.30
N TRP A 19 -1.72 1.00 11.26
CA TRP A 19 -1.31 1.98 10.26
C TRP A 19 -1.22 3.37 10.90
N LEU A 20 -0.06 3.99 10.78
CA LEU A 20 0.12 5.40 11.15
C LEU A 20 -0.14 6.29 9.91
N PRO A 21 -0.98 7.31 10.04
CA PRO A 21 -1.21 8.25 8.96
C PRO A 21 0.09 8.90 8.48
N THR A 22 0.32 8.90 7.18
CA THR A 22 1.44 9.62 6.59
C THR A 22 1.25 11.12 6.71
N PRO A 23 2.32 11.93 6.87
CA PRO A 23 2.19 13.37 7.03
C PRO A 23 1.53 14.08 5.85
N LEU A 24 0.79 15.14 6.14
CA LEU A 24 0.34 16.12 5.17
C LEU A 24 1.04 17.44 5.49
N LEU A 25 1.88 17.92 4.60
CA LEU A 25 2.72 19.10 4.79
C LEU A 25 2.35 20.18 3.77
N SER A 26 2.37 21.43 4.19
CA SER A 26 2.28 22.56 3.25
C SER A 26 3.57 22.68 2.45
N SER A 27 3.45 22.87 1.15
CA SER A 27 4.59 23.03 0.25
C SER A 27 4.91 24.49 -0.04
N ARG A 28 6.18 24.86 0.09
CA ARG A 28 6.65 26.19 -0.30
C ARG A 28 6.52 26.50 -1.80
N ILE A 29 6.35 25.48 -2.62
CA ILE A 29 6.13 25.69 -4.07
C ILE A 29 4.80 26.41 -4.32
N GLY A 30 3.84 26.32 -3.40
CA GLY A 30 2.59 27.06 -3.43
C GLY A 30 2.79 28.57 -3.49
N TYR A 31 3.79 29.13 -2.80
CA TYR A 31 4.10 30.55 -2.86
C TYR A 31 4.46 31.02 -4.26
N LYS A 32 5.20 30.20 -5.02
CA LYS A 32 5.57 30.53 -6.40
C LYS A 32 4.40 30.45 -7.37
N LEU A 33 3.39 29.66 -7.04
CA LEU A 33 2.21 29.42 -7.87
C LEU A 33 0.98 30.19 -7.40
N ASN A 34 1.12 31.03 -6.35
CA ASN A 34 0.02 31.72 -5.68
C ASN A 34 -1.17 30.78 -5.36
N SER A 35 -0.85 29.61 -4.81
CA SER A 35 -1.80 28.54 -4.51
C SER A 35 -1.41 27.80 -3.24
N GLU A 36 -2.39 27.30 -2.49
CA GLU A 36 -2.12 26.34 -1.41
C GLU A 36 -1.86 24.96 -1.99
N ILE A 37 -0.67 24.40 -1.69
CA ILE A 37 -0.28 23.07 -2.12
C ILE A 37 0.06 22.22 -0.91
N GLY A 38 -0.71 21.16 -0.71
CA GLY A 38 -0.43 20.13 0.28
C GLY A 38 0.32 18.93 -0.32
N LEU A 39 1.33 18.45 0.38
CA LEU A 39 2.06 17.24 0.04
C LEU A 39 1.69 16.12 1.00
N LYS A 40 0.97 15.12 0.52
CA LYS A 40 0.72 13.88 1.26
C LYS A 40 1.92 12.96 1.11
N ARG A 41 2.72 12.84 2.16
CA ARG A 41 4.04 12.17 2.18
C ARG A 41 3.89 10.64 2.26
N GLU A 42 3.44 10.00 1.18
CA GLU A 42 3.30 8.54 1.10
C GLU A 42 4.66 7.80 1.03
N ASP A 43 5.72 8.51 0.73
CA ASP A 43 7.10 8.05 0.87
C ASP A 43 7.50 7.75 2.33
N CYS A 44 6.79 8.31 3.30
CA CYS A 44 6.95 7.98 4.72
C CYS A 44 6.21 6.69 5.14
N SER A 45 5.55 5.99 4.22
CA SER A 45 4.95 4.68 4.51
C SER A 45 6.02 3.59 4.68
N PRO A 46 5.71 2.45 5.34
CA PRO A 46 6.69 1.37 5.56
C PRO A 46 7.37 0.83 4.31
N ILE A 47 6.75 0.99 3.14
CA ILE A 47 7.32 0.58 1.85
C ILE A 47 7.65 1.76 0.93
N GLY A 48 7.64 2.98 1.45
CA GLY A 48 7.89 4.19 0.66
C GLY A 48 6.82 4.48 -0.41
N SER A 49 5.60 3.96 -0.26
CA SER A 49 4.55 4.07 -1.29
C SER A 49 3.14 3.94 -0.69
N PHE A 50 2.16 4.65 -1.29
CA PHE A 50 0.76 4.56 -0.92
C PHE A 50 0.13 3.16 -1.14
N LYS A 51 0.74 2.31 -1.96
CA LYS A 51 0.17 1.02 -2.39
C LYS A 51 -0.02 0.02 -1.26
N LEU A 52 0.71 0.16 -0.16
CA LEU A 52 0.56 -0.72 0.99
C LEU A 52 -0.86 -0.69 1.58
N ARG A 53 -1.53 0.45 1.54
CA ARG A 53 -2.94 0.57 1.98
C ARG A 53 -3.85 -0.41 1.25
N GLY A 54 -3.74 -0.43 -0.09
CA GLY A 54 -4.49 -1.38 -0.92
C GLY A 54 -4.11 -2.84 -0.65
N GLY A 55 -2.82 -3.12 -0.50
CA GLY A 55 -2.31 -4.46 -0.16
C GLY A 55 -2.88 -4.99 1.15
N LEU A 56 -2.83 -4.18 2.22
CA LEU A 56 -3.38 -4.55 3.53
C LEU A 56 -4.90 -4.75 3.47
N THR A 57 -5.62 -3.87 2.78
CA THR A 57 -7.07 -3.99 2.62
C THR A 57 -7.45 -5.28 1.88
N ALA A 58 -6.77 -5.56 0.76
CA ALA A 58 -7.03 -6.75 -0.04
C ALA A 58 -6.75 -8.05 0.75
N MET A 59 -5.61 -8.12 1.44
CA MET A 59 -5.27 -9.29 2.26
C MET A 59 -6.24 -9.48 3.42
N SER A 60 -6.57 -8.42 4.15
CA SER A 60 -7.52 -8.48 5.27
C SER A 60 -8.91 -8.93 4.82
N SER A 61 -9.41 -8.40 3.70
CA SER A 61 -10.73 -8.75 3.18
C SER A 61 -10.83 -10.18 2.67
N ASN A 62 -9.72 -10.79 2.33
CA ASN A 62 -9.66 -12.15 1.79
C ASN A 62 -8.91 -13.15 2.69
N LYS A 63 -8.58 -12.77 3.91
CA LYS A 63 -7.70 -13.56 4.80
C LYS A 63 -8.15 -15.01 4.98
N ASP A 64 -9.46 -15.26 5.07
CA ASP A 64 -9.98 -16.61 5.32
C ASP A 64 -9.83 -17.52 4.09
N SER A 65 -10.00 -16.99 2.89
CA SER A 65 -9.77 -17.71 1.63
C SER A 65 -8.28 -17.90 1.33
N LEU A 66 -7.41 -17.04 1.87
CA LEU A 66 -5.96 -17.06 1.63
C LEU A 66 -5.17 -17.90 2.64
N LYS A 67 -5.80 -18.40 3.70
CA LYS A 67 -5.12 -19.18 4.76
C LYS A 67 -4.26 -20.34 4.25
N ASN A 68 -4.74 -21.02 3.20
CA ASN A 68 -4.08 -22.18 2.63
C ASN A 68 -3.77 -22.03 1.12
N SER A 69 -3.81 -20.79 0.63
CA SER A 69 -3.61 -20.51 -0.78
C SER A 69 -2.54 -19.42 -0.95
N PRO A 70 -1.44 -19.73 -1.64
CA PRO A 70 -0.43 -18.73 -1.93
C PRO A 70 -0.96 -17.67 -2.90
N VAL A 71 -0.46 -16.45 -2.76
CA VAL A 71 -0.77 -15.33 -3.67
C VAL A 71 0.38 -15.18 -4.66
N TYR A 72 0.03 -15.08 -5.93
CA TYR A 72 0.97 -14.85 -7.02
C TYR A 72 0.72 -13.47 -7.64
N VAL A 73 1.79 -12.70 -7.82
CA VAL A 73 1.70 -11.36 -8.42
C VAL A 73 2.86 -11.10 -9.36
N ALA A 74 2.60 -10.48 -10.49
CA ALA A 74 3.63 -10.04 -11.43
C ALA A 74 3.83 -8.53 -11.30
N SER A 75 4.96 -8.10 -10.73
CA SER A 75 5.27 -6.68 -10.54
C SER A 75 6.74 -6.48 -10.16
N ALA A 76 7.43 -5.61 -10.87
CA ALA A 76 8.80 -5.17 -10.54
C ALA A 76 8.81 -3.83 -9.76
N GLY A 77 7.79 -3.54 -8.97
CA GLY A 77 7.71 -2.24 -8.30
C GLY A 77 6.83 -2.26 -7.04
N ASN A 78 6.39 -1.08 -6.65
CA ASN A 78 5.67 -0.84 -5.39
C ASN A 78 4.40 -1.68 -5.19
N TYR A 79 3.80 -2.20 -6.27
CA TYR A 79 2.65 -3.10 -6.13
C TYR A 79 3.09 -4.48 -5.59
N GLY A 80 4.12 -5.08 -6.17
CA GLY A 80 4.68 -6.35 -5.68
C GLY A 80 5.15 -6.23 -4.24
N LEU A 81 5.88 -5.15 -3.92
CA LEU A 81 6.34 -4.87 -2.57
C LEU A 81 5.17 -4.70 -1.57
N ALA A 82 4.08 -4.02 -1.99
CA ALA A 82 2.91 -3.85 -1.14
C ALA A 82 2.19 -5.17 -0.83
N ILE A 83 2.07 -6.06 -1.82
CA ILE A 83 1.43 -7.37 -1.63
C ILE A 83 2.33 -8.29 -0.80
N ALA A 84 3.66 -8.27 -1.03
CA ALA A 84 4.61 -9.04 -0.22
C ALA A 84 4.59 -8.63 1.25
N GLU A 85 4.63 -7.32 1.54
CA GLU A 85 4.55 -6.80 2.92
C GLU A 85 3.19 -7.12 3.57
N ALA A 86 2.09 -6.99 2.83
CA ALA A 86 0.78 -7.38 3.34
C ALA A 86 0.73 -8.89 3.63
N GLY A 87 1.22 -9.74 2.73
CA GLY A 87 1.32 -11.18 2.94
C GLY A 87 2.11 -11.52 4.19
N ARG A 88 3.27 -10.89 4.38
CA ARG A 88 4.09 -11.06 5.59
C ARG A 88 3.29 -10.75 6.88
N ARG A 89 2.50 -9.69 6.89
CA ARG A 89 1.69 -9.29 8.06
C ARG A 89 0.54 -10.24 8.35
N PHE A 90 -0.07 -10.79 7.32
CA PHE A 90 -1.20 -11.72 7.45
C PHE A 90 -0.82 -13.19 7.45
N GLY A 91 0.48 -13.51 7.38
CA GLY A 91 0.97 -14.90 7.33
C GLY A 91 0.59 -15.64 6.04
N VAL A 92 0.40 -14.91 4.94
CA VAL A 92 0.06 -15.44 3.62
C VAL A 92 1.32 -15.55 2.76
N ALA A 93 1.57 -16.73 2.19
CA ALA A 93 2.69 -16.93 1.26
C ALA A 93 2.46 -16.10 -0.02
N VAL A 94 3.44 -15.29 -0.40
CA VAL A 94 3.38 -14.45 -1.61
C VAL A 94 4.59 -14.74 -2.48
N THR A 95 4.34 -14.99 -3.76
CA THR A 95 5.37 -15.11 -4.79
C THR A 95 5.24 -13.93 -5.75
N VAL A 96 6.30 -13.15 -5.86
CA VAL A 96 6.34 -12.00 -6.78
C VAL A 96 7.19 -12.37 -8.00
N PHE A 97 6.57 -12.39 -9.17
CA PHE A 97 7.28 -12.57 -10.44
C PHE A 97 7.75 -11.22 -10.95
N VAL A 98 9.03 -11.12 -11.23
CA VAL A 98 9.66 -9.92 -11.78
C VAL A 98 10.32 -10.24 -13.12
N SER A 99 10.37 -9.25 -14.02
CA SER A 99 11.15 -9.39 -15.24
C SER A 99 12.63 -9.54 -14.90
N LYS A 100 13.33 -10.45 -15.58
CA LYS A 100 14.81 -10.57 -15.45
C LYS A 100 15.57 -9.30 -15.89
N ASN A 101 14.92 -8.42 -16.61
CA ASN A 101 15.45 -7.10 -17.00
C ASN A 101 14.96 -5.98 -16.06
N ALA A 102 14.36 -6.31 -14.93
CA ALA A 102 13.93 -5.31 -13.96
C ALA A 102 15.13 -4.56 -13.38
N ASN A 103 14.92 -3.28 -13.05
CA ASN A 103 15.96 -2.50 -12.40
C ASN A 103 16.30 -3.11 -11.02
N PRO A 104 17.55 -3.47 -10.73
CA PRO A 104 17.95 -4.09 -9.46
C PRO A 104 17.56 -3.28 -8.22
N SER A 105 17.46 -1.95 -8.34
CA SER A 105 17.02 -1.10 -7.23
C SER A 105 15.53 -1.23 -6.89
N LYS A 106 14.76 -1.98 -7.69
CA LYS A 106 13.32 -2.19 -7.51
C LYS A 106 12.95 -3.64 -7.18
N VAL A 107 13.92 -4.50 -7.08
CA VAL A 107 13.82 -5.92 -6.73
C VAL A 107 14.57 -6.16 -5.42
#